data_0410079ebaa964ced531fb1aec8d018f
#
_entry.id   0410079ebaa964ced531fb1aec8d018f
#
_cell.length_a   1.000
_cell.length_b   1.000
_cell.length_c   1.000
_cell.angle_alpha   90.00
_cell.angle_beta   90.00
_cell.angle_gamma   90.00
#
_symmetry.space_group_name_H-M   'P 1'
#
loop_
_entity.id
_entity.type
_entity.pdbx_description
1 polymer ?
#
loop_
_entity_poly.entity_id
_entity_poly.type
_entity_poly.pdbx_seq_one_letter_code
_entity_poly.pdbx_strand_id
1 'polypeptide(L)'
;MNGPLSPPKQDGAAKARGRQRSVRFLSQPLLLEEAGPPRLLRQLLITLSILVGGFIVLAGVTEVQETAVGNGQVMPAGSVHVVQHLEGGIVSDLRVAEGQLVEADEVLVLLERAAAEGELEQLKARQAALAVRAERLRAFVLDSQPDFSAGETFPALIGDQEAILEMQRRTLESQREVLLSRIDQRQAEIDALVEQRESLEAQVEIVEEEVEMRSQLLEKGLVSRVVYLETKRNFSKARGDLAAVVGEQARAREARAEAQSSLAELEARLRNEALDEMGTVSAELAQVTELLAKLEDRVVRLDIKAPVRGRVKGLNTRTLGSVIAPGEVLMEIVPIDDVMVAEVRLSPRDVGHIRANQKAEVSVSTYDTVRYGTISGTVTQVSASTFQDEQGEPYYKATISLDRNHVGQQPDRNLVLPGMVVDARVNTGGKTLLEYLLKPVYRSLDNAFDER
;
A
#
# COMPACT_ATOMS: atom_id res chain seq x y z
N MET A 1 -73.74 -0.07 67.00
CA MET A 1 -74.07 1.01 67.97
C MET A 1 -74.31 2.26 67.17
N ASN A 2 -75.52 2.67 67.26
CA ASN A 2 -76.01 4.06 67.06
C ASN A 2 -75.67 4.84 65.81
N GLY A 3 -76.66 4.88 64.93
CA GLY A 3 -77.05 6.11 64.25
C GLY A 3 -77.63 7.15 65.29
N PRO A 4 -78.32 8.20 64.88
CA PRO A 4 -79.04 8.53 63.61
C PRO A 4 -79.05 10.03 63.29
N LEU A 5 -79.75 10.46 62.26
CA LEU A 5 -80.85 11.37 62.08
C LEU A 5 -80.66 12.48 61.02
N SER A 6 -81.41 12.34 59.98
CA SER A 6 -81.97 13.50 59.16
C SER A 6 -82.94 14.31 60.04
N PRO A 7 -83.42 15.46 59.69
CA PRO A 7 -83.86 16.12 58.45
C PRO A 7 -83.82 17.71 58.53
N PRO A 8 -84.65 18.51 57.91
CA PRO A 8 -85.56 18.39 56.78
C PRO A 8 -85.49 19.49 55.71
N LYS A 9 -86.30 19.32 54.67
CA LYS A 9 -86.70 20.31 53.63
C LYS A 9 -87.18 21.63 54.21
N GLN A 10 -86.94 22.73 53.52
CA GLN A 10 -87.90 23.83 53.32
C GLN A 10 -87.56 24.61 52.08
N ASP A 11 -88.45 24.54 51.10
CA ASP A 11 -89.17 25.53 50.38
C ASP A 11 -88.69 26.97 50.43
N GLY A 12 -88.45 27.58 49.29
CA GLY A 12 -88.24 28.99 49.11
C GLY A 12 -88.33 29.51 47.68
N ALA A 13 -89.49 29.19 47.04
CA ALA A 13 -89.96 29.92 45.90
C ALA A 13 -90.38 31.32 46.31
N ALA A 14 -89.50 32.33 46.15
CA ALA A 14 -89.91 33.78 46.15
C ALA A 14 -88.69 34.67 45.89
N LYS A 15 -88.27 34.85 44.62
CA LYS A 15 -87.50 36.06 44.21
C LYS A 15 -87.40 36.17 42.66
N ALA A 16 -88.53 36.17 41.98
CA ALA A 16 -88.64 36.44 40.55
C ALA A 16 -89.71 37.53 40.21
N ARG A 17 -89.96 38.48 41.09
CA ARG A 17 -90.90 39.57 40.81
C ARG A 17 -90.40 40.97 41.03
N GLY A 18 -89.08 41.21 41.21
CA GLY A 18 -88.53 42.54 41.51
C GLY A 18 -87.72 43.24 40.44
N ARG A 19 -87.50 42.61 39.25
CA ARG A 19 -86.59 43.18 38.25
C ARG A 19 -87.23 43.66 36.95
N GLN A 20 -88.55 43.76 36.87
CA GLN A 20 -89.27 44.25 35.66
C GLN A 20 -89.81 45.66 35.72
N ARG A 21 -89.56 46.41 36.82
CA ARG A 21 -90.06 47.78 36.95
C ARG A 21 -89.04 48.91 36.77
N SER A 22 -87.75 48.70 36.71
CA SER A 22 -86.73 49.68 36.50
C SER A 22 -86.33 50.05 35.09
N VAL A 23 -86.75 49.24 34.13
CA VAL A 23 -86.36 49.37 32.71
C VAL A 23 -87.19 50.41 31.91
N ARG A 24 -88.25 51.01 32.52
CA ARG A 24 -89.11 51.96 31.83
C ARG A 24 -88.67 53.40 31.78
N PHE A 25 -87.55 53.76 32.37
CA PHE A 25 -87.09 55.17 32.48
C PHE A 25 -85.72 55.44 31.92
N LEU A 26 -85.06 54.45 31.24
CA LEU A 26 -83.76 54.66 30.64
C LEU A 26 -83.91 55.15 29.20
N SER A 27 -83.11 56.17 28.82
CA SER A 27 -83.01 56.64 27.44
C SER A 27 -82.56 55.54 26.47
N GLN A 28 -82.99 55.52 25.23
CA GLN A 28 -82.65 54.51 24.22
C GLN A 28 -81.11 54.12 24.10
N PRO A 29 -80.18 55.05 24.26
CA PRO A 29 -78.73 54.71 24.27
C PRO A 29 -78.29 53.82 25.44
N LEU A 30 -78.85 53.96 26.60
CA LEU A 30 -78.48 53.19 27.81
C LEU A 30 -79.11 51.82 27.84
N LEU A 31 -80.24 51.61 27.11
CA LEU A 31 -80.88 50.30 26.92
C LEU A 31 -80.09 49.39 26.00
N LEU A 32 -79.27 49.95 25.10
CA LEU A 32 -78.36 49.18 24.22
C LEU A 32 -77.08 48.72 24.96
N GLU A 33 -76.69 49.42 26.00
CA GLU A 33 -75.48 49.08 26.78
C GLU A 33 -75.73 48.00 27.86
N GLU A 34 -77.02 47.90 28.37
CA GLU A 34 -77.37 46.83 29.32
C GLU A 34 -77.95 45.55 28.62
N ALA A 35 -78.37 45.68 27.36
CA ALA A 35 -78.80 44.51 26.60
C ALA A 35 -77.53 43.72 26.14
N GLY A 36 -77.20 42.72 26.90
CA GLY A 36 -76.14 41.79 26.44
C GLY A 36 -76.45 41.24 25.03
N PRO A 37 -75.41 40.90 24.27
CA PRO A 37 -75.57 40.54 22.86
C PRO A 37 -76.63 39.46 22.66
N PRO A 38 -77.47 39.58 21.59
CA PRO A 38 -78.52 38.65 21.36
C PRO A 38 -78.03 37.23 21.25
N ARG A 39 -78.74 36.25 21.79
CA ARG A 39 -78.28 34.82 21.87
C ARG A 39 -77.77 34.29 20.54
N LEU A 40 -78.32 34.73 19.43
CA LEU A 40 -77.85 34.40 18.09
C LEU A 40 -76.46 34.90 17.79
N LEU A 41 -76.13 36.16 18.17
CA LEU A 41 -74.82 36.71 17.94
C LEU A 41 -73.72 36.01 18.81
N ARG A 42 -74.09 35.63 20.05
CA ARG A 42 -73.19 34.85 20.93
C ARG A 42 -72.92 33.45 20.42
N GLN A 43 -74.01 32.79 19.90
CA GLN A 43 -73.84 31.47 19.26
C GLN A 43 -72.97 31.56 18.00
N LEU A 44 -73.22 32.60 17.17
CA LEU A 44 -72.36 32.84 15.98
C LEU A 44 -70.87 33.12 16.32
N LEU A 45 -70.66 33.92 17.36
CA LEU A 45 -69.27 34.16 17.83
C LEU A 45 -68.60 32.89 18.41
N ILE A 46 -69.41 32.07 19.14
CA ILE A 46 -68.84 30.80 19.69
C ILE A 46 -68.54 29.81 18.55
N THR A 47 -69.48 29.68 17.55
CA THR A 47 -69.23 28.80 16.41
C THR A 47 -68.10 29.29 15.54
N LEU A 48 -67.96 30.62 15.36
CA LEU A 48 -66.79 31.21 14.67
C LEU A 48 -65.50 30.97 15.42
N SER A 49 -65.53 31.15 16.76
CA SER A 49 -64.33 30.89 17.60
C SER A 49 -63.92 29.42 17.57
N ILE A 50 -64.89 28.50 17.61
CA ILE A 50 -64.62 27.05 17.45
C ILE A 50 -64.01 26.73 16.06
N LEU A 51 -64.56 27.35 15.02
CA LEU A 51 -64.08 27.13 13.63
C LEU A 51 -62.68 27.70 13.45
N VAL A 52 -62.38 28.91 13.98
CA VAL A 52 -61.05 29.52 13.96
C VAL A 52 -60.08 28.69 14.82
N GLY A 53 -60.48 28.26 16.02
CA GLY A 53 -59.67 27.39 16.86
C GLY A 53 -59.40 26.05 16.21
N GLY A 54 -60.41 25.45 15.58
CA GLY A 54 -60.25 24.20 14.80
C GLY A 54 -59.31 24.39 13.61
N PHE A 55 -59.41 25.51 12.90
CA PHE A 55 -58.50 25.84 11.80
C PHE A 55 -57.05 26.01 12.28
N ILE A 56 -56.83 26.70 13.40
CA ILE A 56 -55.47 26.87 13.97
C ILE A 56 -54.89 25.53 14.37
N VAL A 57 -55.68 24.66 15.01
CA VAL A 57 -55.22 23.31 15.36
C VAL A 57 -54.90 22.51 14.11
N LEU A 58 -55.77 22.51 13.12
CA LEU A 58 -55.54 21.84 11.85
C LEU A 58 -54.31 22.38 11.14
N ALA A 59 -54.14 23.70 11.08
CA ALA A 59 -52.99 24.35 10.49
C ALA A 59 -51.67 24.06 11.27
N GLY A 60 -51.76 23.81 12.59
CA GLY A 60 -50.63 23.41 13.42
C GLY A 60 -50.23 21.95 13.28
N VAL A 61 -51.13 21.06 12.81
CA VAL A 61 -50.83 19.63 12.62
C VAL A 61 -50.50 19.31 11.15
N THR A 62 -50.96 20.13 10.20
CA THR A 62 -50.69 19.93 8.78
C THR A 62 -49.29 20.39 8.43
N GLU A 63 -48.45 19.43 8.05
CA GLU A 63 -47.07 19.71 7.60
C GLU A 63 -47.03 19.96 6.09
N VAL A 64 -46.38 21.03 5.69
CA VAL A 64 -46.04 21.36 4.29
C VAL A 64 -44.57 21.10 4.07
N GLN A 65 -44.23 20.22 3.13
CA GLN A 65 -42.83 19.94 2.80
C GLN A 65 -42.20 21.13 2.11
N GLU A 66 -41.05 21.53 2.61
CA GLU A 66 -40.20 22.54 1.99
C GLU A 66 -39.13 21.85 1.15
N THR A 67 -39.01 22.23 -0.12
CA THR A 67 -38.05 21.61 -1.04
C THR A 67 -37.13 22.67 -1.62
N ALA A 68 -35.83 22.40 -1.63
CA ALA A 68 -34.87 23.17 -2.38
C ALA A 68 -34.76 22.61 -3.80
N VAL A 69 -34.81 23.48 -4.80
CA VAL A 69 -34.72 23.07 -6.22
C VAL A 69 -33.33 23.43 -6.74
N GLY A 70 -32.70 22.48 -7.44
CA GLY A 70 -31.44 22.70 -8.13
C GLY A 70 -31.47 22.03 -9.50
N ASN A 71 -30.81 22.68 -10.47
CA ASN A 71 -30.59 22.14 -11.79
C ASN A 71 -29.19 21.58 -11.91
N GLY A 72 -28.99 20.56 -12.74
CA GLY A 72 -27.66 19.93 -12.85
C GLY A 72 -27.62 18.90 -13.98
N GLN A 73 -26.65 18.01 -13.88
CA GLN A 73 -26.45 16.95 -14.86
C GLN A 73 -26.10 15.63 -14.18
N VAL A 74 -26.44 14.55 -14.85
CA VAL A 74 -26.04 13.21 -14.43
C VAL A 74 -24.59 12.97 -14.82
N MET A 75 -23.83 12.40 -13.88
CA MET A 75 -22.47 11.93 -14.10
C MET A 75 -22.26 10.59 -13.41
N PRO A 76 -21.29 9.76 -13.83
CA PRO A 76 -20.91 8.60 -13.06
C PRO A 76 -20.31 9.04 -11.71
N ALA A 77 -20.53 8.28 -10.65
CA ALA A 77 -19.95 8.56 -9.32
C ALA A 77 -18.42 8.43 -9.33
N GLY A 78 -17.89 7.56 -10.20
CA GLY A 78 -16.46 7.41 -10.46
C GLY A 78 -15.92 8.54 -11.35
N SER A 79 -14.69 8.89 -11.10
CA SER A 79 -13.95 9.82 -11.97
C SER A 79 -13.66 9.17 -13.32
N VAL A 80 -13.61 9.97 -14.37
CA VAL A 80 -13.08 9.54 -15.68
C VAL A 80 -11.65 9.06 -15.48
N HIS A 81 -11.37 7.84 -15.94
CA HIS A 81 -10.02 7.27 -15.87
C HIS A 81 -9.21 7.68 -17.10
N VAL A 82 -8.13 8.40 -16.84
CA VAL A 82 -7.19 8.80 -17.87
C VAL A 82 -6.21 7.67 -18.14
N VAL A 83 -6.15 7.18 -19.37
CA VAL A 83 -5.18 6.18 -19.81
C VAL A 83 -3.98 6.90 -20.42
N GLN A 84 -2.83 6.76 -19.78
CA GLN A 84 -1.56 7.36 -20.19
C GLN A 84 -0.44 6.33 -20.08
N HIS A 85 0.66 6.50 -20.84
CA HIS A 85 1.82 5.63 -20.77
C HIS A 85 3.02 6.36 -20.16
N LEU A 86 3.69 5.72 -19.19
CA LEU A 86 4.76 6.34 -18.41
C LEU A 86 6.00 6.64 -19.25
N GLU A 87 6.46 5.67 -20.04
CA GLU A 87 7.70 5.75 -20.82
C GLU A 87 7.51 6.17 -22.27
N GLY A 88 6.26 6.13 -22.77
CA GLY A 88 5.99 6.32 -24.20
C GLY A 88 6.39 5.10 -25.03
N GLY A 89 6.41 5.24 -26.35
CA GLY A 89 6.79 4.19 -27.28
C GLY A 89 6.17 4.35 -28.66
N ILE A 90 6.40 3.41 -29.55
CA ILE A 90 5.84 3.35 -30.90
C ILE A 90 4.60 2.45 -30.89
N VAL A 91 3.48 2.93 -31.41
CA VAL A 91 2.23 2.15 -31.49
C VAL A 91 2.37 1.06 -32.54
N SER A 92 2.34 -0.20 -32.10
CA SER A 92 2.36 -1.38 -32.96
C SER A 92 0.96 -1.77 -33.42
N ASP A 93 -0.03 -1.73 -32.50
CA ASP A 93 -1.41 -2.09 -32.80
C ASP A 93 -2.39 -1.26 -31.97
N LEU A 94 -3.55 -0.93 -32.55
CA LEU A 94 -4.63 -0.21 -31.88
C LEU A 94 -5.91 -1.05 -31.94
N ARG A 95 -6.38 -1.54 -30.81
CA ARG A 95 -7.48 -2.51 -30.71
C ARG A 95 -8.83 -1.90 -30.38
N VAL A 96 -8.88 -0.59 -30.16
CA VAL A 96 -10.09 0.11 -29.73
C VAL A 96 -10.40 1.29 -30.63
N ALA A 97 -11.68 1.63 -30.71
CA ALA A 97 -12.21 2.79 -31.42
C ALA A 97 -12.88 3.78 -30.46
N GLU A 98 -12.99 5.02 -30.90
CA GLU A 98 -13.73 6.06 -30.19
C GLU A 98 -15.18 5.62 -29.90
N GLY A 99 -15.62 5.73 -28.64
CA GLY A 99 -16.96 5.35 -28.20
C GLY A 99 -17.17 3.84 -27.99
N GLN A 100 -16.17 2.99 -28.23
CA GLN A 100 -16.26 1.55 -27.99
C GLN A 100 -16.38 1.24 -26.51
N LEU A 101 -17.17 0.20 -26.16
CA LEU A 101 -17.23 -0.39 -24.83
C LEU A 101 -16.05 -1.33 -24.66
N VAL A 102 -15.32 -1.20 -23.54
CA VAL A 102 -14.18 -2.03 -23.17
C VAL A 102 -14.40 -2.63 -21.79
N GLU A 103 -13.85 -3.84 -21.58
CA GLU A 103 -13.86 -4.51 -20.29
C GLU A 103 -12.60 -4.14 -19.48
N ALA A 104 -12.66 -4.33 -18.15
CA ALA A 104 -11.46 -4.16 -17.32
C ALA A 104 -10.36 -5.13 -17.76
N ASP A 105 -9.10 -4.67 -17.75
CA ASP A 105 -7.90 -5.40 -18.21
C ASP A 105 -7.86 -5.76 -19.72
N GLU A 106 -8.82 -5.29 -20.50
CA GLU A 106 -8.78 -5.43 -21.96
C GLU A 106 -7.64 -4.60 -22.55
N VAL A 107 -6.88 -5.21 -23.50
CA VAL A 107 -5.76 -4.55 -24.16
C VAL A 107 -6.27 -3.53 -25.18
N LEU A 108 -5.96 -2.27 -24.95
CA LEU A 108 -6.41 -1.13 -25.79
C LEU A 108 -5.40 -0.80 -26.89
N VAL A 109 -4.12 -0.70 -26.52
CA VAL A 109 -3.02 -0.34 -27.41
C VAL A 109 -1.84 -1.25 -27.13
N LEU A 110 -1.20 -1.72 -28.18
CA LEU A 110 0.07 -2.44 -28.11
C LEU A 110 1.20 -1.52 -28.58
N LEU A 111 2.23 -1.40 -27.76
CA LEU A 111 3.45 -0.73 -28.14
C LEU A 111 4.47 -1.73 -28.72
N GLU A 112 5.45 -1.23 -29.48
CA GLU A 112 6.51 -2.05 -30.07
C GLU A 112 7.38 -2.67 -28.98
N ARG A 113 7.49 -4.01 -29.02
CA ARG A 113 8.15 -4.81 -27.98
C ARG A 113 9.57 -5.24 -28.30
N ALA A 114 9.92 -5.30 -29.61
CA ALA A 114 11.12 -5.96 -30.07
C ALA A 114 12.40 -5.46 -29.39
N ALA A 115 12.54 -4.16 -29.17
CA ALA A 115 13.69 -3.58 -28.47
C ALA A 115 13.71 -3.95 -26.97
N ALA A 116 12.58 -3.86 -26.29
CA ALA A 116 12.49 -4.17 -24.84
C ALA A 116 12.64 -5.68 -24.57
N GLU A 117 12.08 -6.52 -25.42
CA GLU A 117 12.26 -7.98 -25.32
C GLU A 117 13.71 -8.40 -25.59
N GLY A 118 14.38 -7.73 -26.56
CA GLY A 118 15.80 -7.95 -26.82
C GLY A 118 16.68 -7.55 -25.62
N GLU A 119 16.44 -6.42 -24.98
CA GLU A 119 17.12 -6.01 -23.75
C GLU A 119 16.85 -7.00 -22.59
N LEU A 120 15.61 -7.48 -22.47
CA LEU A 120 15.21 -8.45 -21.46
C LEU A 120 15.97 -9.77 -21.60
N GLU A 121 16.03 -10.33 -22.80
CA GLU A 121 16.77 -11.55 -23.06
C GLU A 121 18.29 -11.39 -22.84
N GLN A 122 18.85 -10.22 -23.20
CA GLN A 122 20.24 -9.93 -22.91
C GLN A 122 20.54 -9.88 -21.40
N LEU A 123 19.66 -9.23 -20.60
CA LEU A 123 19.80 -9.19 -19.15
C LEU A 123 19.61 -10.55 -18.50
N LYS A 124 18.67 -11.39 -18.99
CA LYS A 124 18.50 -12.78 -18.52
C LYS A 124 19.75 -13.61 -18.78
N ALA A 125 20.33 -13.50 -19.97
CA ALA A 125 21.58 -14.20 -20.28
C ALA A 125 22.74 -13.75 -19.36
N ARG A 126 22.85 -12.44 -19.10
CA ARG A 126 23.83 -11.90 -18.17
C ARG A 126 23.60 -12.36 -16.73
N GLN A 127 22.34 -12.38 -16.26
CA GLN A 127 21.97 -12.91 -14.94
C GLN A 127 22.39 -14.38 -14.80
N ALA A 128 22.04 -15.22 -15.80
CA ALA A 128 22.40 -16.61 -15.81
C ALA A 128 23.94 -16.81 -15.77
N ALA A 129 24.69 -16.04 -16.57
CA ALA A 129 26.14 -16.11 -16.57
C ALA A 129 26.76 -15.77 -15.21
N LEU A 130 26.25 -14.73 -14.54
CA LEU A 130 26.71 -14.35 -13.20
C LEU A 130 26.31 -15.38 -12.14
N ALA A 131 25.09 -15.93 -12.23
CA ALA A 131 24.61 -16.95 -11.29
C ALA A 131 25.44 -18.23 -11.38
N VAL A 132 25.73 -18.73 -12.60
CA VAL A 132 26.55 -19.91 -12.82
C VAL A 132 28.01 -19.66 -12.35
N ARG A 133 28.54 -18.45 -12.60
CA ARG A 133 29.87 -18.06 -12.11
C ARG A 133 29.91 -18.00 -10.57
N ALA A 134 28.90 -17.43 -9.92
CA ALA A 134 28.82 -17.40 -8.47
C ALA A 134 28.77 -18.81 -7.86
N GLU A 135 27.99 -19.70 -8.47
CA GLU A 135 27.89 -21.08 -8.00
C GLU A 135 29.20 -21.87 -8.22
N ARG A 136 29.92 -21.65 -9.32
CA ARG A 136 31.27 -22.20 -9.52
C ARG A 136 32.21 -21.79 -8.39
N LEU A 137 32.24 -20.49 -8.06
CA LEU A 137 33.09 -19.97 -6.99
C LEU A 137 32.71 -20.55 -5.63
N ARG A 138 31.41 -20.64 -5.36
CA ARG A 138 30.88 -21.27 -4.16
C ARG A 138 31.29 -22.74 -4.05
N ALA A 139 31.15 -23.49 -5.14
CA ALA A 139 31.53 -24.89 -5.20
C ALA A 139 33.03 -25.09 -5.00
N PHE A 140 33.87 -24.17 -5.49
CA PHE A 140 35.30 -24.18 -5.25
C PHE A 140 35.64 -23.91 -3.78
N VAL A 141 35.03 -22.90 -3.15
CA VAL A 141 35.29 -22.53 -1.73
C VAL A 141 34.82 -23.62 -0.78
N LEU A 142 33.68 -24.24 -1.03
CA LEU A 142 33.05 -25.26 -0.16
C LEU A 142 33.50 -26.70 -0.50
N ASP A 143 34.27 -26.88 -1.55
CA ASP A 143 34.65 -28.18 -2.11
C ASP A 143 33.42 -29.08 -2.35
N SER A 144 32.36 -28.52 -2.92
CA SER A 144 31.07 -29.16 -3.16
C SER A 144 30.78 -29.31 -4.64
N GLN A 145 29.77 -30.12 -4.98
CA GLN A 145 29.21 -30.17 -6.33
C GLN A 145 28.45 -28.87 -6.63
N PRO A 146 28.68 -28.23 -7.79
CA PRO A 146 27.94 -27.02 -8.18
C PRO A 146 26.52 -27.34 -8.59
N ASP A 147 25.59 -26.43 -8.29
CA ASP A 147 24.21 -26.44 -8.80
C ASP A 147 24.06 -25.38 -9.90
N PHE A 148 24.14 -25.80 -11.14
CA PHE A 148 24.03 -24.93 -12.31
C PHE A 148 22.62 -24.81 -12.87
N SER A 149 21.57 -25.11 -12.09
CA SER A 149 20.16 -25.01 -12.51
C SER A 149 19.79 -23.62 -13.07
N ALA A 150 20.36 -22.55 -12.53
CA ALA A 150 20.17 -21.18 -13.00
C ALA A 150 20.67 -20.95 -14.45
N GLY A 151 21.51 -21.84 -14.97
CA GLY A 151 22.08 -21.76 -16.31
C GLY A 151 21.42 -22.72 -17.34
N GLU A 152 20.41 -23.49 -16.99
CA GLU A 152 19.80 -24.52 -17.87
C GLU A 152 19.38 -23.99 -19.24
N THR A 153 18.93 -22.75 -19.31
CA THR A 153 18.56 -22.07 -20.58
C THR A 153 19.77 -21.80 -21.48
N PHE A 154 20.98 -21.78 -20.90
CA PHE A 154 22.24 -21.47 -21.61
C PHE A 154 23.31 -22.56 -21.40
N PRO A 155 23.18 -23.75 -21.98
CA PRO A 155 24.04 -24.91 -21.72
C PRO A 155 25.53 -24.66 -21.98
N ALA A 156 25.86 -23.80 -22.92
CA ALA A 156 27.25 -23.43 -23.21
C ALA A 156 27.95 -22.74 -22.02
N LEU A 157 27.22 -21.89 -21.29
CA LEU A 157 27.77 -21.24 -20.08
C LEU A 157 28.08 -22.25 -18.98
N ILE A 158 27.26 -23.29 -18.83
CA ILE A 158 27.47 -24.36 -17.85
C ILE A 158 28.77 -25.09 -18.16
N GLY A 159 28.92 -25.56 -19.42
CA GLY A 159 30.12 -26.31 -19.84
C GLY A 159 31.42 -25.53 -19.64
N ASP A 160 31.42 -24.24 -19.94
CA ASP A 160 32.59 -23.38 -19.72
C ASP A 160 32.94 -23.26 -18.22
N GLN A 161 31.93 -23.07 -17.34
CA GLN A 161 32.19 -22.93 -15.90
C GLN A 161 32.56 -24.27 -15.24
N GLU A 162 32.04 -25.39 -15.70
CA GLU A 162 32.50 -26.72 -15.28
C GLU A 162 33.97 -26.97 -15.64
N ALA A 163 34.37 -26.64 -16.85
CA ALA A 163 35.75 -26.77 -17.28
C ALA A 163 36.73 -25.87 -16.46
N ILE A 164 36.30 -24.64 -16.14
CA ILE A 164 37.08 -23.73 -15.30
C ILE A 164 37.20 -24.31 -13.88
N LEU A 165 36.13 -24.80 -13.27
CA LEU A 165 36.13 -25.39 -11.93
C LEU A 165 37.08 -26.58 -11.85
N GLU A 166 36.98 -27.48 -12.84
CA GLU A 166 37.87 -28.65 -12.91
C GLU A 166 39.35 -28.27 -13.05
N MET A 167 39.64 -27.27 -13.88
CA MET A 167 41.03 -26.77 -14.02
C MET A 167 41.53 -26.14 -12.73
N GLN A 168 40.69 -25.34 -12.04
CA GLN A 168 41.06 -24.73 -10.76
C GLN A 168 41.35 -25.80 -9.69
N ARG A 169 40.51 -26.84 -9.60
CA ARG A 169 40.69 -27.98 -8.68
C ARG A 169 42.00 -28.74 -8.96
N ARG A 170 42.26 -29.05 -10.23
CA ARG A 170 43.51 -29.73 -10.63
C ARG A 170 44.73 -28.89 -10.33
N THR A 171 44.68 -27.59 -10.53
CA THR A 171 45.77 -26.69 -10.24
C THR A 171 46.08 -26.64 -8.73
N LEU A 172 45.04 -26.53 -7.89
CA LEU A 172 45.15 -26.57 -6.44
C LEU A 172 45.75 -27.91 -5.97
N GLU A 173 45.23 -29.03 -6.48
CA GLU A 173 45.69 -30.37 -6.10
C GLU A 173 47.17 -30.57 -6.47
N SER A 174 47.60 -30.18 -7.68
CA SER A 174 49.00 -30.25 -8.07
C SER A 174 49.93 -29.40 -7.20
N GLN A 175 49.52 -28.17 -6.83
CA GLN A 175 50.31 -27.32 -5.94
C GLN A 175 50.38 -27.88 -4.52
N ARG A 176 49.29 -28.46 -4.03
CA ARG A 176 49.17 -29.13 -2.75
C ARG A 176 50.09 -30.36 -2.68
N GLU A 177 50.10 -31.19 -3.72
CA GLU A 177 50.94 -32.38 -3.82
C GLU A 177 52.45 -32.04 -3.73
N VAL A 178 52.91 -30.96 -4.40
CA VAL A 178 54.27 -30.47 -4.31
C VAL A 178 54.64 -30.09 -2.86
N LEU A 179 53.74 -29.39 -2.16
CA LEU A 179 54.02 -28.97 -0.77
C LEU A 179 53.95 -30.15 0.21
N LEU A 180 53.03 -31.09 0.02
CA LEU A 180 52.96 -32.32 0.81
C LEU A 180 54.22 -33.16 0.63
N SER A 181 54.71 -33.35 -0.62
CA SER A 181 55.96 -34.06 -0.90
C SER A 181 57.15 -33.38 -0.21
N ARG A 182 57.20 -32.03 -0.13
CA ARG A 182 58.25 -31.31 0.61
C ARG A 182 58.11 -31.55 2.12
N ILE A 183 56.92 -31.60 2.69
CA ILE A 183 56.68 -31.92 4.10
C ILE A 183 57.18 -33.34 4.42
N ASP A 184 56.84 -34.32 3.56
CA ASP A 184 57.28 -35.72 3.72
C ASP A 184 58.80 -35.85 3.62
N GLN A 185 59.41 -35.14 2.67
CA GLN A 185 60.89 -35.10 2.56
C GLN A 185 61.54 -34.56 3.85
N ARG A 186 61.02 -33.47 4.42
CA ARG A 186 61.55 -32.91 5.69
C ARG A 186 61.27 -33.84 6.87
N GLN A 187 60.16 -34.57 6.86
CA GLN A 187 59.88 -35.57 7.90
C GLN A 187 60.90 -36.71 7.83
N ALA A 188 61.22 -37.26 6.65
CA ALA A 188 62.21 -38.28 6.48
C ALA A 188 63.62 -37.83 6.91
N GLU A 189 63.97 -36.54 6.65
CA GLU A 189 65.20 -35.93 7.14
C GLU A 189 65.30 -35.89 8.70
N ILE A 190 64.16 -35.52 9.35
CA ILE A 190 64.08 -35.51 10.82
C ILE A 190 64.18 -36.92 11.35
N ASP A 191 63.59 -37.93 10.76
CA ASP A 191 63.64 -39.32 11.21
C ASP A 191 65.03 -39.87 11.12
N ALA A 192 65.75 -39.59 10.04
CA ALA A 192 67.23 -39.95 9.91
C ALA A 192 68.13 -39.27 10.96
N LEU A 193 67.84 -37.98 11.26
CA LEU A 193 68.56 -37.25 12.32
C LEU A 193 68.21 -37.74 13.72
N VAL A 194 67.02 -38.29 13.95
CA VAL A 194 66.69 -38.96 15.22
C VAL A 194 67.51 -40.23 15.44
N GLU A 195 67.60 -41.10 14.41
CA GLU A 195 68.40 -42.31 14.47
C GLU A 195 69.91 -41.98 14.72
N GLN A 196 70.41 -40.98 13.99
CA GLN A 196 71.75 -40.51 14.15
C GLN A 196 71.99 -39.96 15.58
N ARG A 197 71.09 -39.18 16.12
CA ARG A 197 71.21 -38.66 17.50
C ARG A 197 71.21 -39.80 18.51
N GLU A 198 70.33 -40.80 18.40
CA GLU A 198 70.23 -41.95 19.31
C GLU A 198 71.59 -42.73 19.31
N SER A 199 72.22 -42.91 18.13
CA SER A 199 73.55 -43.54 17.99
C SER A 199 74.62 -42.72 18.68
N LEU A 200 74.62 -41.40 18.51
CA LEU A 200 75.57 -40.52 19.17
C LEU A 200 75.37 -40.40 20.68
N GLU A 201 74.11 -40.43 21.15
CA GLU A 201 73.78 -40.48 22.57
C GLU A 201 74.38 -41.72 23.26
N ALA A 202 74.16 -42.90 22.63
CA ALA A 202 74.80 -44.14 23.12
C ALA A 202 76.35 -44.07 23.10
N GLN A 203 76.95 -43.47 22.04
CA GLN A 203 78.46 -43.28 21.99
C GLN A 203 78.93 -42.34 23.06
N VAL A 204 78.23 -41.25 23.37
CA VAL A 204 78.58 -40.31 24.44
C VAL A 204 78.49 -40.99 25.78
N GLU A 205 77.46 -41.82 26.06
CA GLU A 205 77.32 -42.58 27.31
C GLU A 205 78.55 -43.51 27.53
N ILE A 206 78.91 -44.29 26.49
CA ILE A 206 80.05 -45.19 26.60
C ILE A 206 81.38 -44.44 26.90
N VAL A 207 81.62 -43.31 26.19
CA VAL A 207 82.86 -42.53 26.40
C VAL A 207 82.80 -41.80 27.76
N GLU A 208 81.68 -41.44 28.28
CA GLU A 208 81.43 -40.83 29.59
C GLU A 208 81.82 -41.82 30.69
N GLU A 209 81.36 -43.07 30.61
CA GLU A 209 81.77 -44.15 31.52
C GLU A 209 83.24 -44.41 31.48
N GLU A 210 83.91 -44.35 30.29
CA GLU A 210 85.34 -44.51 30.11
C GLU A 210 86.11 -43.36 30.78
N VAL A 211 85.65 -42.12 30.70
CA VAL A 211 86.29 -40.97 31.37
C VAL A 211 86.20 -41.12 32.88
N GLU A 212 85.02 -41.55 33.43
CA GLU A 212 84.80 -41.76 34.85
C GLU A 212 85.70 -42.88 35.36
N MET A 213 85.77 -44.00 34.65
CA MET A 213 86.71 -45.11 35.00
C MET A 213 88.15 -44.66 35.00
N ARG A 214 88.63 -43.97 33.97
CA ARG A 214 90.03 -43.45 33.88
C ARG A 214 90.34 -42.37 34.90
N SER A 215 89.34 -41.59 35.30
CA SER A 215 89.50 -40.62 36.40
C SER A 215 89.79 -41.28 37.72
N GLN A 216 89.05 -42.36 38.08
CA GLN A 216 89.23 -43.16 39.29
C GLN A 216 90.66 -43.87 39.28
N LEU A 217 91.07 -44.38 38.10
CA LEU A 217 92.34 -45.05 37.96
C LEU A 217 93.55 -44.05 38.05
N LEU A 218 93.37 -42.82 37.56
CA LEU A 218 94.38 -41.75 37.69
C LEU A 218 94.55 -41.32 39.13
N GLU A 219 93.47 -41.22 39.91
CA GLU A 219 93.56 -40.94 41.36
C GLU A 219 94.40 -42.01 42.13
N LYS A 220 94.21 -43.28 41.66
CA LYS A 220 94.97 -44.39 42.20
C LYS A 220 96.43 -44.55 41.65
N GLY A 221 96.84 -43.64 40.74
CA GLY A 221 98.13 -43.67 40.09
C GLY A 221 98.34 -44.81 39.09
N LEU A 222 97.29 -45.49 38.64
CA LEU A 222 97.34 -46.65 37.73
C LEU A 222 97.32 -46.29 36.25
N VAL A 223 96.98 -45.04 35.89
CA VAL A 223 96.94 -44.54 34.50
C VAL A 223 97.64 -43.19 34.40
N SER A 224 98.26 -42.92 33.21
CA SER A 224 98.98 -41.64 32.98
C SER A 224 97.97 -40.50 32.70
N ARG A 225 98.29 -39.28 33.12
CA ARG A 225 97.48 -38.08 32.86
C ARG A 225 97.25 -37.83 31.37
N VAL A 226 98.13 -38.22 30.48
CA VAL A 226 98.03 -38.07 29.01
C VAL A 226 96.86 -38.92 28.48
N VAL A 227 96.72 -40.20 28.93
CA VAL A 227 95.65 -41.11 28.53
C VAL A 227 94.30 -40.58 29.03
N TYR A 228 94.19 -40.08 30.24
CA TYR A 228 92.97 -39.44 30.77
C TYR A 228 92.54 -38.20 29.94
N LEU A 229 93.51 -37.31 29.62
CA LEU A 229 93.21 -36.11 28.80
C LEU A 229 92.87 -36.46 27.37
N GLU A 230 93.36 -37.53 26.79
CA GLU A 230 93.03 -38.03 25.50
C GLU A 230 91.52 -38.53 25.49
N THR A 231 91.11 -39.30 26.50
CA THR A 231 89.70 -39.74 26.64
C THR A 231 88.77 -38.56 26.87
N LYS A 232 89.17 -37.60 27.69
CA LYS A 232 88.37 -36.38 27.92
C LYS A 232 88.21 -35.55 26.65
N ARG A 233 89.24 -35.50 25.80
CA ARG A 233 89.14 -34.86 24.47
C ARG A 233 88.19 -35.61 23.58
N ASN A 234 88.21 -36.97 23.56
CA ASN A 234 87.29 -37.79 22.81
C ASN A 234 85.80 -37.60 23.26
N PHE A 235 85.56 -37.54 24.60
CA PHE A 235 84.30 -37.22 25.18
C PHE A 235 83.80 -35.84 24.74
N SER A 236 84.69 -34.83 24.82
CA SER A 236 84.32 -33.46 24.39
C SER A 236 83.95 -33.41 22.90
N LYS A 237 84.65 -34.19 22.06
CA LYS A 237 84.38 -34.32 20.65
C LYS A 237 83.04 -35.00 20.42
N ALA A 238 82.74 -36.17 21.02
CA ALA A 238 81.50 -36.89 20.89
C ALA A 238 80.30 -36.04 21.34
N ARG A 239 80.44 -35.28 22.43
CA ARG A 239 79.44 -34.33 22.91
C ARG A 239 79.17 -33.17 21.91
N GLY A 240 80.26 -32.67 21.27
CA GLY A 240 80.18 -31.66 20.21
C GLY A 240 79.39 -32.16 18.97
N ASP A 241 79.72 -33.42 18.56
CA ASP A 241 79.02 -34.07 17.42
C ASP A 241 77.59 -34.29 17.71
N LEU A 242 77.16 -34.73 18.91
CA LEU A 242 75.77 -34.83 19.38
C LEU A 242 75.10 -33.48 19.36
N ALA A 243 75.71 -32.44 19.87
CA ALA A 243 75.16 -31.08 19.88
C ALA A 243 74.88 -30.55 18.46
N ALA A 244 75.78 -30.88 17.52
CA ALA A 244 75.61 -30.52 16.11
C ALA A 244 74.35 -31.16 15.50
N VAL A 245 74.20 -32.49 15.72
CA VAL A 245 72.97 -33.21 15.20
C VAL A 245 71.70 -32.73 15.86
N VAL A 246 71.69 -32.44 17.15
CA VAL A 246 70.50 -31.83 17.81
C VAL A 246 70.16 -30.46 17.19
N GLY A 247 71.20 -29.66 16.86
CA GLY A 247 71.00 -28.40 16.15
C GLY A 247 70.48 -28.59 14.71
N GLU A 248 70.88 -29.59 14.00
CA GLU A 248 70.45 -29.95 12.68
C GLU A 248 68.98 -30.45 12.74
N GLN A 249 68.64 -31.29 13.71
CA GLN A 249 67.27 -31.77 13.92
C GLN A 249 66.26 -30.61 14.21
N ALA A 250 66.73 -29.63 15.04
CA ALA A 250 65.93 -28.43 15.29
C ALA A 250 65.63 -27.65 13.99
N ARG A 251 66.67 -27.42 13.16
CA ARG A 251 66.57 -26.74 11.88
C ARG A 251 65.63 -27.50 10.92
N ALA A 252 65.68 -28.84 10.83
CA ALA A 252 64.83 -29.66 10.02
C ALA A 252 63.39 -29.58 10.47
N ARG A 253 63.10 -29.53 11.78
CA ARG A 253 61.77 -29.33 12.33
C ARG A 253 61.18 -27.97 11.96
N GLU A 254 61.95 -26.90 12.04
CA GLU A 254 61.58 -25.55 11.62
C GLU A 254 61.24 -25.51 10.11
N ALA A 255 62.09 -26.13 9.26
CA ALA A 255 61.86 -26.20 7.82
C ALA A 255 60.60 -26.99 7.46
N ARG A 256 60.28 -28.05 8.25
CA ARG A 256 58.97 -28.76 8.08
C ARG A 256 57.80 -27.87 8.48
N ALA A 257 57.89 -27.15 9.59
CA ALA A 257 56.83 -26.23 10.04
C ALA A 257 56.61 -25.09 9.01
N GLU A 258 57.67 -24.57 8.41
CA GLU A 258 57.61 -23.60 7.32
C GLU A 258 56.88 -24.16 6.09
N ALA A 259 57.19 -25.40 5.69
CA ALA A 259 56.50 -26.06 4.58
C ALA A 259 55.00 -26.29 4.90
N GLN A 260 54.66 -26.65 6.13
CA GLN A 260 53.23 -26.76 6.57
C GLN A 260 52.51 -25.40 6.56
N SER A 261 53.20 -24.36 7.00
CA SER A 261 52.64 -23.00 6.93
C SER A 261 52.42 -22.55 5.50
N SER A 262 53.31 -22.86 4.58
CA SER A 262 53.20 -22.56 3.16
C SER A 262 52.01 -23.29 2.50
N LEU A 263 51.68 -24.52 2.92
CA LEU A 263 50.49 -25.23 2.48
C LEU A 263 49.24 -24.55 2.97
N ALA A 264 49.17 -24.21 4.26
CA ALA A 264 48.00 -23.52 4.82
C ALA A 264 47.80 -22.11 4.18
N GLU A 265 48.91 -21.39 3.91
CA GLU A 265 48.87 -20.11 3.21
C GLU A 265 48.35 -20.24 1.78
N LEU A 266 48.76 -21.25 1.01
CA LEU A 266 48.27 -21.52 -0.33
C LEU A 266 46.75 -21.73 -0.32
N GLU A 267 46.27 -22.62 0.55
CA GLU A 267 44.83 -22.93 0.66
C GLU A 267 44.00 -21.69 1.07
N ALA A 268 44.51 -20.94 2.08
CA ALA A 268 43.85 -19.73 2.55
C ALA A 268 43.83 -18.64 1.46
N ARG A 269 44.93 -18.44 0.74
CA ARG A 269 45.03 -17.44 -0.33
C ARG A 269 44.03 -17.73 -1.45
N LEU A 270 43.99 -18.95 -1.99
CA LEU A 270 43.09 -19.32 -3.10
C LEU A 270 41.62 -19.27 -2.68
N ARG A 271 41.34 -19.64 -1.41
CA ARG A 271 39.98 -19.51 -0.88
C ARG A 271 39.54 -18.04 -0.74
N ASN A 272 40.43 -17.17 -0.24
CA ASN A 272 40.15 -15.75 -0.11
C ASN A 272 39.97 -15.08 -1.48
N GLU A 273 40.84 -15.40 -2.46
CA GLU A 273 40.67 -14.91 -3.85
C GLU A 273 39.33 -15.28 -4.42
N ALA A 274 38.90 -16.55 -4.22
CA ALA A 274 37.59 -17.00 -4.68
C ALA A 274 36.40 -16.34 -3.94
N LEU A 275 36.55 -16.06 -2.63
CA LEU A 275 35.56 -15.34 -1.83
C LEU A 275 35.45 -13.87 -2.25
N ASP A 276 36.52 -13.20 -2.52
CA ASP A 276 36.54 -11.81 -2.99
C ASP A 276 35.90 -11.69 -4.38
N GLU A 277 36.23 -12.62 -5.28
CA GLU A 277 35.58 -12.71 -6.60
C GLU A 277 34.09 -13.00 -6.44
N MET A 278 33.69 -13.92 -5.56
CA MET A 278 32.29 -14.25 -5.28
C MET A 278 31.54 -13.04 -4.73
N GLY A 279 32.15 -12.25 -3.87
CA GLY A 279 31.56 -11.00 -3.36
C GLY A 279 31.25 -10.02 -4.49
N THR A 280 32.19 -9.83 -5.41
CA THR A 280 32.02 -8.96 -6.58
C THR A 280 30.90 -9.48 -7.52
N VAL A 281 30.95 -10.76 -7.85
CA VAL A 281 29.96 -11.40 -8.72
C VAL A 281 28.55 -11.36 -8.10
N SER A 282 28.45 -11.58 -6.79
CA SER A 282 27.17 -11.51 -6.08
C SER A 282 26.57 -10.10 -6.09
N ALA A 283 27.41 -9.07 -5.95
CA ALA A 283 26.96 -7.67 -6.04
C ALA A 283 26.47 -7.32 -7.46
N GLU A 284 27.19 -7.77 -8.50
CA GLU A 284 26.77 -7.59 -9.89
C GLU A 284 25.46 -8.36 -10.19
N LEU A 285 25.35 -9.60 -9.68
CA LEU A 285 24.13 -10.40 -9.82
C LEU A 285 22.92 -9.72 -9.21
N ALA A 286 23.06 -9.15 -8.01
CA ALA A 286 22.01 -8.40 -7.36
C ALA A 286 21.58 -7.17 -8.19
N GLN A 287 22.53 -6.42 -8.75
CA GLN A 287 22.23 -5.28 -9.63
C GLN A 287 21.49 -5.70 -10.90
N VAL A 288 21.95 -6.77 -11.56
CA VAL A 288 21.31 -7.28 -12.78
C VAL A 288 19.91 -7.80 -12.50
N THR A 289 19.70 -8.47 -11.36
CA THR A 289 18.39 -8.95 -10.94
C THR A 289 17.41 -7.80 -10.74
N GLU A 290 17.83 -6.71 -10.12
CA GLU A 290 17.01 -5.51 -9.94
C GLU A 290 16.69 -4.82 -11.28
N LEU A 291 17.65 -4.72 -12.19
CA LEU A 291 17.42 -4.18 -13.53
C LEU A 291 16.47 -5.04 -14.35
N LEU A 292 16.58 -6.35 -14.21
CA LEU A 292 15.72 -7.32 -14.88
C LEU A 292 14.27 -7.16 -14.43
N ALA A 293 14.01 -7.07 -13.12
CA ALA A 293 12.66 -6.84 -12.59
C ALA A 293 12.04 -5.54 -13.14
N LYS A 294 12.82 -4.45 -13.20
CA LYS A 294 12.36 -3.19 -13.79
C LYS A 294 12.01 -3.30 -15.27
N LEU A 295 12.82 -4.06 -16.01
CA LEU A 295 12.59 -4.24 -17.44
C LEU A 295 11.41 -5.18 -17.73
N GLU A 296 11.21 -6.22 -16.90
CA GLU A 296 10.02 -7.09 -16.95
C GLU A 296 8.74 -6.27 -16.74
N ASP A 297 8.70 -5.42 -15.71
CA ASP A 297 7.59 -4.50 -15.47
C ASP A 297 7.35 -3.56 -16.65
N ARG A 298 8.44 -3.06 -17.27
CA ARG A 298 8.35 -2.21 -18.46
C ARG A 298 7.74 -2.96 -19.64
N VAL A 299 8.15 -4.20 -19.89
CA VAL A 299 7.60 -5.04 -20.97
C VAL A 299 6.11 -5.31 -20.76
N VAL A 300 5.69 -5.58 -19.51
CA VAL A 300 4.26 -5.76 -19.19
C VAL A 300 3.45 -4.48 -19.46
N ARG A 301 4.02 -3.29 -19.18
CA ARG A 301 3.35 -2.01 -19.44
C ARG A 301 3.23 -1.65 -20.92
N LEU A 302 3.98 -2.30 -21.83
CA LEU A 302 3.82 -2.09 -23.28
C LEU A 302 2.44 -2.52 -23.78
N ASP A 303 1.72 -3.37 -23.02
CA ASP A 303 0.30 -3.63 -23.19
C ASP A 303 -0.51 -2.62 -22.39
N ILE A 304 -1.01 -1.61 -23.06
CA ILE A 304 -1.85 -0.61 -22.41
C ILE A 304 -3.25 -1.17 -22.27
N LYS A 305 -3.69 -1.36 -21.03
CA LYS A 305 -4.96 -2.00 -20.67
C LYS A 305 -5.97 -1.01 -20.09
N ALA A 306 -7.24 -1.36 -20.19
CA ALA A 306 -8.32 -0.62 -19.57
C ALA A 306 -8.28 -0.78 -18.03
N PRO A 307 -8.23 0.28 -17.23
CA PRO A 307 -8.26 0.18 -15.76
C PRO A 307 -9.62 -0.23 -15.23
N VAL A 308 -10.70 0.06 -15.95
CA VAL A 308 -12.09 -0.24 -15.57
C VAL A 308 -12.91 -0.53 -16.80
N ARG A 309 -14.07 -1.21 -16.62
CA ARG A 309 -15.06 -1.36 -17.65
C ARG A 309 -15.69 -0.02 -17.96
N GLY A 310 -15.74 0.38 -19.22
CA GLY A 310 -16.25 1.68 -19.58
C GLY A 310 -16.24 1.95 -21.08
N ARG A 311 -16.57 3.17 -21.46
CA ARG A 311 -16.59 3.62 -22.85
C ARG A 311 -15.40 4.53 -23.14
N VAL A 312 -14.70 4.23 -24.22
CA VAL A 312 -13.54 5.01 -24.68
C VAL A 312 -14.00 6.38 -25.14
N LYS A 313 -13.30 7.43 -24.68
CA LYS A 313 -13.54 8.84 -25.07
C LYS A 313 -12.20 9.52 -25.30
N GLY A 314 -12.13 10.40 -26.27
CA GLY A 314 -10.96 11.27 -26.53
C GLY A 314 -9.75 10.47 -27.00
N LEU A 315 -9.90 9.57 -27.96
CA LEU A 315 -8.80 8.81 -28.54
C LEU A 315 -7.86 9.73 -29.34
N ASN A 316 -6.72 10.08 -28.73
CA ASN A 316 -5.73 10.99 -29.32
C ASN A 316 -4.86 10.30 -30.39
N THR A 317 -4.56 9.02 -30.20
CA THR A 317 -3.70 8.24 -31.09
C THR A 317 -4.55 7.43 -32.06
N ARG A 318 -4.45 7.72 -33.36
CA ARG A 318 -5.27 7.08 -34.40
C ARG A 318 -4.47 6.36 -35.48
N THR A 319 -3.15 6.44 -35.43
CA THR A 319 -2.28 5.96 -36.51
C THR A 319 -1.28 4.95 -36.01
N LEU A 320 -1.21 3.79 -36.66
CA LEU A 320 -0.15 2.80 -36.43
C LEU A 320 1.22 3.41 -36.76
N GLY A 321 2.24 3.10 -35.98
CA GLY A 321 3.57 3.67 -36.10
C GLY A 321 3.73 5.07 -35.50
N SER A 322 2.69 5.65 -34.88
CA SER A 322 2.82 6.93 -34.17
C SER A 322 3.68 6.77 -32.91
N VAL A 323 4.41 7.82 -32.56
CA VAL A 323 5.25 7.88 -31.36
C VAL A 323 4.46 8.57 -30.25
N ILE A 324 4.35 7.90 -29.13
CA ILE A 324 3.73 8.40 -27.90
C ILE A 324 4.83 8.96 -27.00
N ALA A 325 4.66 10.18 -26.49
CA ALA A 325 5.60 10.79 -25.56
C ALA A 325 5.40 10.22 -24.14
N PRO A 326 6.44 10.24 -23.28
CA PRO A 326 6.30 9.88 -21.87
C PRO A 326 5.24 10.75 -21.16
N GLY A 327 4.29 10.10 -20.47
CA GLY A 327 3.20 10.78 -19.77
C GLY A 327 2.07 11.30 -20.67
N GLU A 328 2.08 11.01 -21.96
CA GLU A 328 1.04 11.45 -22.90
C GLU A 328 -0.28 10.71 -22.63
N VAL A 329 -1.38 11.48 -22.65
CA VAL A 329 -2.74 10.96 -22.51
C VAL A 329 -3.20 10.36 -23.84
N LEU A 330 -3.48 9.09 -23.86
CA LEU A 330 -3.91 8.34 -25.04
C LEU A 330 -5.42 8.41 -25.23
N MET A 331 -6.16 8.20 -24.15
CA MET A 331 -7.62 8.22 -24.12
C MET A 331 -8.14 8.37 -22.69
N GLU A 332 -9.43 8.60 -22.58
CA GLU A 332 -10.17 8.59 -21.33
C GLU A 332 -11.16 7.42 -21.34
N ILE A 333 -11.37 6.76 -20.19
CA ILE A 333 -12.41 5.75 -20.04
C ILE A 333 -13.45 6.27 -19.07
N VAL A 334 -14.68 6.36 -19.56
CA VAL A 334 -15.85 6.74 -18.78
C VAL A 334 -16.51 5.46 -18.26
N PRO A 335 -16.48 5.17 -16.94
CA PRO A 335 -17.05 3.96 -16.38
C PRO A 335 -18.58 3.94 -16.60
N ILE A 336 -19.13 2.73 -16.83
CA ILE A 336 -20.57 2.55 -17.09
C ILE A 336 -21.28 1.89 -15.92
N ASP A 337 -20.56 1.07 -15.17
CA ASP A 337 -21.11 0.28 -14.06
C ASP A 337 -21.15 1.05 -12.74
N ASP A 338 -20.66 2.27 -12.70
CA ASP A 338 -20.71 3.12 -11.52
C ASP A 338 -22.13 3.62 -11.24
N VAL A 339 -22.42 3.77 -9.96
CA VAL A 339 -23.64 4.42 -9.48
C VAL A 339 -23.74 5.81 -10.12
N MET A 340 -24.85 6.08 -10.82
CA MET A 340 -25.07 7.41 -11.39
C MET A 340 -25.39 8.40 -10.27
N VAL A 341 -24.75 9.55 -10.33
CA VAL A 341 -25.01 10.67 -9.44
C VAL A 341 -25.51 11.88 -10.23
N ALA A 342 -26.38 12.65 -9.64
CA ALA A 342 -26.74 13.96 -10.16
C ALA A 342 -25.92 15.04 -9.45
N GLU A 343 -25.05 15.73 -10.17
CA GLU A 343 -24.40 16.94 -9.67
C GLU A 343 -25.32 18.13 -9.95
N VAL A 344 -25.86 18.73 -8.89
CA VAL A 344 -26.83 19.82 -9.00
C VAL A 344 -26.29 21.11 -8.38
N ARG A 345 -26.69 22.23 -8.98
CA ARG A 345 -26.35 23.57 -8.52
C ARG A 345 -27.48 24.05 -7.62
N LEU A 346 -27.15 24.40 -6.40
CA LEU A 346 -28.10 24.86 -5.37
C LEU A 346 -27.88 26.33 -5.08
N SER A 347 -28.99 27.06 -4.84
CA SER A 347 -28.90 28.46 -4.43
C SER A 347 -28.24 28.60 -3.06
N PRO A 348 -27.39 29.63 -2.84
CA PRO A 348 -26.84 29.94 -1.52
C PRO A 348 -27.90 30.18 -0.43
N ARG A 349 -29.14 30.52 -0.83
CA ARG A 349 -30.23 30.72 0.11
C ARG A 349 -30.75 29.43 0.71
N ASP A 350 -30.64 28.30 -0.03
CA ASP A 350 -31.24 27.03 0.35
C ASP A 350 -30.24 26.09 1.00
N VAL A 351 -28.91 26.30 0.77
CA VAL A 351 -27.83 25.40 1.23
C VAL A 351 -27.78 25.26 2.76
N GLY A 352 -28.19 26.29 3.52
CA GLY A 352 -28.21 26.24 5.00
C GLY A 352 -29.15 25.16 5.57
N HIS A 353 -30.11 24.68 4.76
CA HIS A 353 -31.09 23.66 5.14
C HIS A 353 -30.80 22.29 4.53
N ILE A 354 -29.77 22.18 3.68
CA ILE A 354 -29.44 20.94 2.98
C ILE A 354 -28.29 20.23 3.72
N ARG A 355 -28.48 18.94 3.98
CA ARG A 355 -27.51 18.09 4.68
C ARG A 355 -27.35 16.77 3.95
N ALA A 356 -26.22 16.10 4.14
CA ALA A 356 -26.04 14.73 3.68
C ALA A 356 -27.11 13.80 4.26
N ASN A 357 -27.47 12.76 3.50
CA ASN A 357 -28.52 11.78 3.79
C ASN A 357 -29.97 12.31 3.68
N GLN A 358 -30.20 13.52 3.18
CA GLN A 358 -31.54 13.96 2.85
C GLN A 358 -32.07 13.31 1.56
N LYS A 359 -33.34 12.99 1.52
CA LYS A 359 -34.01 12.46 0.33
C LYS A 359 -34.20 13.54 -0.72
N ALA A 360 -33.95 13.17 -1.95
CA ALA A 360 -34.17 14.04 -3.11
C ALA A 360 -34.99 13.30 -4.19
N GLU A 361 -35.76 14.05 -4.93
CA GLU A 361 -36.42 13.57 -6.15
C GLU A 361 -35.75 14.22 -7.35
N VAL A 362 -35.25 13.40 -8.27
CA VAL A 362 -34.57 13.85 -9.47
C VAL A 362 -35.44 13.59 -10.69
N SER A 363 -35.77 14.63 -11.42
CA SER A 363 -36.45 14.56 -12.72
C SER A 363 -35.44 14.75 -13.84
N VAL A 364 -35.43 13.85 -14.82
CA VAL A 364 -34.54 13.93 -15.98
C VAL A 364 -35.27 14.69 -17.08
N SER A 365 -34.74 15.84 -17.49
CA SER A 365 -35.38 16.76 -18.44
C SER A 365 -35.67 16.14 -19.82
N THR A 366 -34.93 15.07 -20.17
CA THR A 366 -35.12 14.33 -21.45
C THR A 366 -36.43 13.50 -21.45
N TYR A 367 -36.98 13.17 -20.29
CA TYR A 367 -38.16 12.33 -20.15
C TYR A 367 -39.30 13.12 -19.53
N ASP A 368 -40.52 12.91 -20.04
CA ASP A 368 -41.72 13.55 -19.50
C ASP A 368 -42.02 13.04 -18.06
N THR A 369 -41.84 13.93 -17.09
CA THR A 369 -41.99 13.66 -15.66
C THR A 369 -43.40 13.20 -15.29
N VAL A 370 -44.45 13.66 -16.03
CA VAL A 370 -45.85 13.27 -15.78
C VAL A 370 -46.09 11.83 -16.19
N ARG A 371 -45.41 11.37 -17.24
CA ARG A 371 -45.57 10.02 -17.79
C ARG A 371 -44.68 8.99 -17.14
N TYR A 372 -43.43 9.35 -16.84
CA TYR A 372 -42.41 8.41 -16.41
C TYR A 372 -42.00 8.57 -14.92
N GLY A 373 -42.41 9.68 -14.29
CA GLY A 373 -42.13 9.95 -12.88
C GLY A 373 -40.75 10.53 -12.63
N THR A 374 -40.34 10.49 -11.36
CA THR A 374 -39.03 10.94 -10.86
C THR A 374 -38.20 9.75 -10.39
N ILE A 375 -36.90 9.96 -10.24
CA ILE A 375 -35.96 9.02 -9.61
C ILE A 375 -35.73 9.48 -8.19
N SER A 376 -35.89 8.58 -7.22
CA SER A 376 -35.50 8.84 -5.85
C SER A 376 -33.98 8.80 -5.73
N GLY A 377 -33.45 9.63 -4.86
CA GLY A 377 -32.03 9.66 -4.58
C GLY A 377 -31.75 10.23 -3.19
N THR A 378 -30.50 10.18 -2.80
CA THR A 378 -30.04 10.67 -1.50
C THR A 378 -28.88 11.64 -1.70
N VAL A 379 -28.93 12.78 -1.03
CA VAL A 379 -27.81 13.74 -1.03
C VAL A 379 -26.61 13.10 -0.33
N THR A 380 -25.52 12.87 -1.07
CA THR A 380 -24.28 12.29 -0.51
C THR A 380 -23.35 13.37 0.00
N GLN A 381 -23.23 14.46 -0.73
CA GLN A 381 -22.30 15.52 -0.40
C GLN A 381 -22.81 16.89 -0.85
N VAL A 382 -22.45 17.92 -0.09
CA VAL A 382 -22.63 19.32 -0.48
C VAL A 382 -21.25 19.99 -0.38
N SER A 383 -20.92 20.83 -1.36
CA SER A 383 -19.62 21.51 -1.41
C SER A 383 -19.44 22.44 -0.20
N ALA A 384 -18.22 22.52 0.31
CA ALA A 384 -17.87 23.37 1.45
C ALA A 384 -17.82 24.86 1.11
N SER A 385 -17.70 25.22 -0.19
CA SER A 385 -17.63 26.59 -0.68
C SER A 385 -18.48 26.78 -1.93
N THR A 386 -18.74 28.04 -2.29
CA THR A 386 -19.45 28.43 -3.51
C THR A 386 -18.55 28.33 -4.74
N PHE A 387 -19.16 27.98 -5.86
CA PHE A 387 -18.64 28.11 -7.20
C PHE A 387 -19.34 29.28 -7.90
N GLN A 388 -18.79 29.81 -8.97
CA GLN A 388 -19.43 30.81 -9.81
C GLN A 388 -19.78 30.18 -11.16
N ASP A 389 -20.98 30.51 -11.67
CA ASP A 389 -21.36 30.14 -13.02
C ASP A 389 -20.74 31.09 -14.08
N GLU A 390 -21.07 30.86 -15.35
CA GLU A 390 -20.58 31.70 -16.47
C GLU A 390 -21.05 33.16 -16.40
N GLN A 391 -22.09 33.44 -15.59
CA GLN A 391 -22.68 34.76 -15.37
C GLN A 391 -22.17 35.41 -14.09
N GLY A 392 -21.29 34.70 -13.32
CA GLY A 392 -20.73 35.16 -12.08
C GLY A 392 -21.60 34.96 -10.85
N GLU A 393 -22.74 34.27 -10.99
CA GLU A 393 -23.63 33.98 -9.86
C GLU A 393 -23.06 32.85 -8.98
N PRO A 394 -23.03 33.04 -7.64
CA PRO A 394 -22.55 32.00 -6.73
C PRO A 394 -23.57 30.88 -6.57
N TYR A 395 -23.09 29.63 -6.61
CA TYR A 395 -23.89 28.46 -6.31
C TYR A 395 -23.09 27.41 -5.51
N TYR A 396 -23.79 26.53 -4.82
CA TYR A 396 -23.21 25.36 -4.19
C TYR A 396 -23.44 24.12 -5.05
N LYS A 397 -22.48 23.21 -5.06
CA LYS A 397 -22.63 21.92 -5.70
C LYS A 397 -23.14 20.89 -4.69
N ALA A 398 -24.18 20.17 -5.04
CA ALA A 398 -24.61 19.00 -4.29
C ALA A 398 -24.59 17.78 -5.18
N THR A 399 -24.09 16.67 -4.63
CA THR A 399 -24.07 15.37 -5.28
C THR A 399 -25.18 14.52 -4.70
N ILE A 400 -26.05 14.02 -5.56
CA ILE A 400 -27.19 13.18 -5.20
C ILE A 400 -26.98 11.81 -5.83
N SER A 401 -26.84 10.76 -5.02
CA SER A 401 -26.80 9.38 -5.50
C SER A 401 -28.20 8.96 -5.94
N LEU A 402 -28.32 8.43 -7.15
CA LEU A 402 -29.60 7.94 -7.70
C LEU A 402 -29.81 6.48 -7.26
N ASP A 403 -31.00 6.17 -6.76
CA ASP A 403 -31.34 4.81 -6.32
C ASP A 403 -31.47 3.82 -7.50
N ARG A 404 -31.64 4.34 -8.71
CA ARG A 404 -31.74 3.56 -9.95
C ARG A 404 -31.24 4.37 -11.14
N ASN A 405 -30.78 3.68 -12.16
CA ASN A 405 -30.24 4.26 -13.39
C ASN A 405 -31.22 4.33 -14.56
N HIS A 406 -32.54 4.25 -14.29
CA HIS A 406 -33.62 4.33 -15.31
C HIS A 406 -34.81 5.10 -14.77
N VAL A 407 -35.58 5.70 -15.68
CA VAL A 407 -36.85 6.40 -15.37
C VAL A 407 -38.03 5.50 -15.74
N GLY A 408 -39.04 5.40 -14.84
CA GLY A 408 -40.25 4.59 -15.05
C GLY A 408 -40.09 3.16 -14.50
N GLN A 409 -40.99 2.26 -14.94
CA GLN A 409 -41.12 0.89 -14.42
C GLN A 409 -40.32 -0.17 -15.20
N GLN A 410 -39.75 0.18 -16.34
CA GLN A 410 -39.04 -0.76 -17.21
C GLN A 410 -37.52 -0.47 -17.18
N PRO A 411 -36.69 -1.35 -16.59
CA PRO A 411 -35.23 -1.11 -16.43
C PRO A 411 -34.50 -0.94 -17.76
N ASP A 412 -34.89 -1.65 -18.81
CA ASP A 412 -34.19 -1.68 -20.11
C ASP A 412 -34.60 -0.54 -21.06
N ARG A 413 -35.59 0.24 -20.67
CA ARG A 413 -36.04 1.41 -21.43
C ARG A 413 -35.85 2.67 -20.58
N ASN A 414 -35.56 3.79 -21.19
CA ASN A 414 -35.36 5.08 -20.52
C ASN A 414 -34.19 5.09 -19.55
N LEU A 415 -33.04 4.56 -19.98
CA LEU A 415 -31.76 4.61 -19.22
C LEU A 415 -31.34 6.05 -19.04
N VAL A 416 -30.84 6.35 -17.86
CA VAL A 416 -30.21 7.62 -17.53
C VAL A 416 -28.74 7.54 -17.95
N LEU A 417 -28.34 8.40 -18.87
CA LEU A 417 -26.99 8.44 -19.42
C LEU A 417 -26.21 9.62 -18.85
N PRO A 418 -24.89 9.51 -18.71
CA PRO A 418 -24.05 10.63 -18.35
C PRO A 418 -24.25 11.83 -19.29
N GLY A 419 -24.30 13.04 -18.72
CA GLY A 419 -24.54 14.28 -19.47
C GLY A 419 -25.99 14.68 -19.62
N MET A 420 -26.96 13.85 -19.19
CA MET A 420 -28.38 14.26 -19.18
C MET A 420 -28.62 15.35 -18.13
N VAL A 421 -29.42 16.37 -18.54
CA VAL A 421 -29.82 17.47 -17.65
C VAL A 421 -30.90 17.00 -16.70
N VAL A 422 -30.80 17.38 -15.45
CA VAL A 422 -31.72 17.02 -14.38
C VAL A 422 -32.14 18.22 -13.52
N ASP A 423 -33.35 18.15 -13.01
CA ASP A 423 -33.84 19.03 -11.96
C ASP A 423 -34.06 18.21 -10.69
N ALA A 424 -33.37 18.57 -9.61
CA ALA A 424 -33.49 17.88 -8.34
C ALA A 424 -34.26 18.72 -7.33
N ARG A 425 -35.14 18.05 -6.59
CA ARG A 425 -35.87 18.62 -5.45
C ARG A 425 -35.41 17.92 -4.18
N VAL A 426 -34.61 18.63 -3.39
CA VAL A 426 -34.13 18.12 -2.11
C VAL A 426 -35.12 18.46 -1.02
N ASN A 427 -35.55 17.48 -0.25
CA ASN A 427 -36.46 17.71 0.88
C ASN A 427 -35.65 18.30 2.05
N THR A 428 -35.95 19.57 2.36
CA THR A 428 -35.23 20.32 3.42
C THR A 428 -35.95 20.27 4.77
N GLY A 429 -37.11 19.60 4.83
CA GLY A 429 -37.94 19.44 6.04
C GLY A 429 -39.38 19.84 5.83
N GLY A 430 -40.16 19.78 6.89
CA GLY A 430 -41.57 20.22 6.92
C GLY A 430 -41.72 21.42 7.84
N LYS A 431 -42.59 22.37 7.43
CA LYS A 431 -43.09 23.43 8.28
C LYS A 431 -44.61 23.30 8.41
N THR A 432 -45.13 23.61 9.58
CA THR A 432 -46.58 23.59 9.75
C THR A 432 -47.22 24.68 8.93
N LEU A 433 -48.44 24.43 8.43
CA LEU A 433 -49.22 25.42 7.68
C LEU A 433 -49.37 26.72 8.51
N LEU A 434 -49.45 26.60 9.83
CA LEU A 434 -49.52 27.71 10.76
C LEU A 434 -48.26 28.58 10.74
N GLU A 435 -47.06 27.93 10.75
CA GLU A 435 -45.78 28.65 10.62
C GLU A 435 -45.66 29.37 9.29
N TYR A 436 -46.14 28.72 8.21
CA TYR A 436 -46.15 29.31 6.88
C TYR A 436 -47.00 30.57 6.80
N LEU A 437 -48.19 30.53 7.38
CA LEU A 437 -49.14 31.67 7.40
C LEU A 437 -48.65 32.79 8.33
N LEU A 438 -47.96 32.47 9.42
CA LEU A 438 -47.45 33.47 10.39
C LEU A 438 -46.09 34.06 9.98
N LYS A 439 -45.36 33.44 9.04
CA LYS A 439 -44.06 33.91 8.57
C LYS A 439 -44.01 35.40 8.16
N PRO A 440 -44.99 35.95 7.39
CA PRO A 440 -44.96 37.37 7.07
C PRO A 440 -45.21 38.28 8.31
N VAL A 441 -45.98 37.79 9.29
CA VAL A 441 -46.27 38.52 10.54
C VAL A 441 -44.98 38.57 11.40
N TYR A 442 -44.30 37.46 11.57
CA TYR A 442 -43.02 37.42 12.29
C TYR A 442 -41.97 38.29 11.63
N ARG A 443 -41.84 38.25 10.30
CA ARG A 443 -40.93 39.13 9.56
C ARG A 443 -41.21 40.60 9.73
N SER A 444 -42.51 40.97 9.76
CA SER A 444 -42.93 42.36 9.97
C SER A 444 -42.63 42.83 11.39
N LEU A 445 -42.77 41.95 12.38
CA LEU A 445 -42.44 42.23 13.77
C LEU A 445 -40.91 42.34 13.98
N ASP A 446 -40.12 41.41 13.45
CA ASP A 446 -38.66 41.49 13.53
C ASP A 446 -38.12 42.78 12.88
N ASN A 447 -38.60 43.12 11.69
CA ASN A 447 -38.20 44.37 11.03
C ASN A 447 -38.70 45.64 11.73
N ALA A 448 -39.82 45.55 12.50
CA ALA A 448 -40.35 46.71 13.25
C ALA A 448 -39.60 46.98 14.58
N PHE A 449 -38.89 45.99 15.10
CA PHE A 449 -38.10 46.10 16.33
C PHE A 449 -36.59 46.19 16.05
N ASP A 450 -36.13 46.02 14.81
CA ASP A 450 -34.73 46.27 14.39
C ASP A 450 -34.60 47.71 13.89
N GLU A 451 -34.83 48.67 14.78
CA GLU A 451 -34.42 50.07 14.58
C GLU A 451 -32.89 50.18 14.84
N ARG A 452 -32.22 50.57 13.83
CA ARG A 452 -30.86 51.13 13.95
C ARG A 452 -30.97 52.63 14.13
#